data_59d1630eca0f7098ff877a6bb587118f
#
_entry.id   59d1630eca0f7098ff877a6bb587118f
#
_cell.length_a   1.000
_cell.length_b   1.000
_cell.length_c   1.000
_cell.angle_alpha   90.00
_cell.angle_beta   90.00
_cell.angle_gamma   90.00
#
_symmetry.space_group_name_H-M   'P 1'
#
loop_
_entity.id
_entity.type
_entity.pdbx_description
1 polymer ?
#
loop_
_entity_poly.entity_id
_entity_poly.type
_entity_poly.pdbx_seq_one_letter_code
_entity_poly.pdbx_strand_id
1 'polypeptide(L)'
;MKRFAALLLALAVSVAMTACQSRVESLPQDTTERTQSDAESPSELSPDDGEPEQTASDGTAEDSVGNADSENGDNSESNILIAYFTLGRNADYPDDVDVGASASLVMSDEEELVGSTEYIARLIQDNVGGDLHSIETVEPYPTDFDDVVDQNHEEMNAGTLPELKPSELDVSSYDIVFIGYPVWATNAPQAIFSFLSQYDLSGKTVIPFCTHDGYGAGSSYGDIADAIDGEAAVLDGLAIEATDVPEAADTVSEWLGSIGVEVQTEGTASTSETAITITIGDTVLEGVLYDTALANEISEYFPLTVSMVSYGGREYYGGVDFYPENIEGGQVTFENGDITYCEAHHNMAIFYAQTDDPILSVEVIPIGKVTSDLTVFSSLDSREEVTFSLAQSAQ
;
A
#
# COMPACT_ATOMS: atom_id res chain seq x y z
N MET A 1 35.68 44.12 -16.48
CA MET A 1 36.16 43.76 -17.81
C MET A 1 37.11 42.57 -17.66
N LYS A 2 36.69 41.38 -17.98
CA LYS A 2 37.48 40.21 -18.39
C LYS A 2 36.49 39.14 -18.83
N ARG A 3 36.37 39.00 -20.14
CA ARG A 3 35.59 37.98 -20.85
C ARG A 3 36.40 36.68 -20.82
N PHE A 4 35.79 35.55 -20.42
CA PHE A 4 36.30 34.21 -20.71
C PHE A 4 35.35 33.52 -21.67
N ALA A 5 35.95 33.13 -22.81
CA ALA A 5 35.27 32.41 -23.87
C ALA A 5 35.19 30.92 -23.52
N ALA A 6 33.99 30.32 -23.68
CA ALA A 6 33.79 28.90 -23.62
C ALA A 6 34.16 28.24 -24.96
N LEU A 7 35.05 27.26 -24.91
CA LEU A 7 35.46 26.43 -26.04
C LEU A 7 34.64 25.13 -26.03
N LEU A 8 33.74 24.99 -27.01
CA LEU A 8 33.01 23.76 -27.29
C LEU A 8 33.93 22.79 -28.04
N LEU A 9 34.20 21.63 -27.46
CA LEU A 9 34.88 20.51 -28.12
C LEU A 9 33.84 19.42 -28.40
N ALA A 10 33.42 19.30 -29.66
CA ALA A 10 32.60 18.22 -30.14
C ALA A 10 33.48 17.00 -30.46
N LEU A 11 33.30 15.89 -29.76
CA LEU A 11 33.95 14.62 -30.06
C LEU A 11 32.94 13.70 -30.74
N ALA A 12 33.09 13.47 -32.04
CA ALA A 12 32.37 12.51 -32.82
C ALA A 12 33.00 11.13 -32.61
N VAL A 13 32.26 10.18 -32.01
CA VAL A 13 32.67 8.77 -31.93
C VAL A 13 31.87 8.00 -32.97
N SER A 14 32.59 7.52 -34.00
CA SER A 14 32.04 6.62 -35.00
C SER A 14 32.08 5.18 -34.47
N VAL A 15 30.93 4.57 -34.30
CA VAL A 15 30.83 3.14 -33.98
C VAL A 15 30.74 2.35 -35.27
N ALA A 16 31.76 1.52 -35.51
CA ALA A 16 31.77 0.53 -36.58
C ALA A 16 31.01 -0.71 -36.13
N MET A 17 29.89 -1.03 -36.79
CA MET A 17 29.20 -2.31 -36.65
C MET A 17 30.00 -3.39 -37.36
N THR A 18 30.48 -4.38 -36.60
CA THR A 18 30.98 -5.64 -37.15
C THR A 18 29.93 -6.73 -36.90
N ALA A 19 29.26 -7.14 -37.94
CA ALA A 19 28.34 -8.26 -37.93
C ALA A 19 29.12 -9.59 -37.85
N CYS A 20 28.93 -10.36 -36.78
CA CYS A 20 29.31 -11.78 -36.75
C CYS A 20 28.08 -12.64 -37.07
N GLN A 21 28.07 -13.24 -38.24
CA GLN A 21 27.17 -14.32 -38.59
C GLN A 21 27.70 -15.62 -37.97
N SER A 22 26.95 -16.20 -37.03
CA SER A 22 27.19 -17.54 -36.55
C SER A 22 26.33 -18.52 -37.33
N ARG A 23 27.01 -19.45 -37.91
CA ARG A 23 26.57 -20.55 -38.75
C ARG A 23 25.81 -21.59 -37.93
N VAL A 24 24.58 -21.87 -38.32
CA VAL A 24 23.78 -22.99 -37.79
C VAL A 24 24.31 -24.28 -38.41
N GLU A 25 24.84 -25.18 -37.60
CA GLU A 25 25.13 -26.55 -37.96
C GLU A 25 23.97 -27.47 -37.51
N SER A 26 23.31 -28.05 -38.45
CA SER A 26 22.24 -29.03 -38.29
C SER A 26 22.81 -30.40 -37.91
N LEU A 27 22.30 -31.02 -36.85
CA LEU A 27 22.48 -32.41 -36.49
C LEU A 27 21.24 -33.24 -36.90
N PRO A 28 21.40 -34.51 -37.29
CA PRO A 28 20.38 -35.26 -38.00
C PRO A 28 19.35 -35.92 -37.10
N GLN A 29 18.12 -35.97 -37.62
CA GLN A 29 17.02 -36.78 -37.10
C GLN A 29 17.33 -38.26 -37.24
N ASP A 30 17.15 -39.01 -36.17
CA ASP A 30 17.00 -40.44 -36.23
C ASP A 30 15.57 -40.84 -35.84
N THR A 31 14.94 -41.47 -36.80
CA THR A 31 13.58 -42.00 -36.76
C THR A 31 13.66 -43.45 -36.30
N THR A 32 12.95 -43.81 -35.24
CA THR A 32 12.51 -45.19 -35.07
C THR A 32 11.11 -45.27 -34.50
N GLU A 33 10.34 -46.01 -35.22
CA GLU A 33 8.91 -46.30 -35.13
C GLU A 33 8.48 -47.03 -33.85
N ARG A 34 7.27 -46.66 -33.42
CA ARG A 34 6.08 -47.50 -33.25
C ARG A 34 6.18 -48.80 -32.44
N THR A 35 5.42 -48.88 -31.36
CA THR A 35 4.42 -49.95 -31.22
C THR A 35 3.27 -49.53 -30.29
N GLN A 36 2.07 -49.56 -30.82
CA GLN A 36 0.79 -49.62 -30.12
C GLN A 36 0.65 -50.97 -29.43
N SER A 37 0.04 -50.99 -28.26
CA SER A 37 -0.72 -52.14 -27.78
C SER A 37 -1.93 -51.67 -27.00
N ASP A 38 -3.07 -52.05 -27.51
CA ASP A 38 -4.43 -51.85 -27.06
C ASP A 38 -4.81 -52.70 -25.87
N ALA A 39 -6.02 -52.33 -25.31
CA ALA A 39 -6.98 -53.17 -24.58
C ALA A 39 -6.72 -53.28 -23.07
N GLU A 40 -7.66 -53.17 -22.18
CA GLU A 40 -9.14 -53.31 -22.17
C GLU A 40 -9.65 -52.76 -20.82
N SER A 41 -10.78 -52.09 -20.85
CA SER A 41 -11.72 -52.04 -19.72
C SER A 41 -12.63 -53.26 -19.78
N PRO A 42 -13.18 -53.80 -18.69
CA PRO A 42 -14.51 -53.34 -18.28
C PRO A 42 -14.98 -53.60 -16.82
N SER A 43 -16.14 -53.00 -16.55
CA SER A 43 -17.28 -53.42 -15.71
C SER A 43 -17.24 -53.16 -14.21
N GLU A 44 -18.06 -52.23 -13.80
CA GLU A 44 -19.41 -52.32 -13.15
C GLU A 44 -19.54 -53.30 -11.99
N LEU A 45 -19.95 -52.74 -10.83
CA LEU A 45 -21.08 -53.19 -10.05
C LEU A 45 -21.30 -52.25 -8.82
N SER A 46 -22.41 -51.52 -8.85
CA SER A 46 -23.24 -51.14 -7.66
C SER A 46 -24.32 -52.24 -7.53
N PRO A 47 -25.16 -52.23 -6.50
CA PRO A 47 -25.36 -51.40 -5.29
C PRO A 47 -25.55 -52.27 -4.02
N ASP A 48 -25.63 -51.63 -2.81
CA ASP A 48 -26.57 -52.12 -1.81
C ASP A 48 -27.00 -51.01 -0.85
N ASP A 49 -28.32 -51.03 -0.56
CA ASP A 49 -29.14 -50.15 0.22
C ASP A 49 -28.94 -50.38 1.72
N GLY A 50 -29.21 -49.34 2.51
CA GLY A 50 -29.35 -49.51 3.95
C GLY A 50 -29.57 -48.26 4.80
N GLU A 51 -30.73 -47.59 4.69
CA GLU A 51 -31.39 -46.86 5.76
C GLU A 51 -32.48 -47.75 6.33
N PRO A 52 -33.04 -47.60 7.56
CA PRO A 52 -33.13 -46.42 8.44
C PRO A 52 -32.97 -46.73 9.94
N GLU A 53 -32.91 -45.72 10.81
CA GLU A 53 -33.86 -45.60 11.94
C GLU A 53 -33.75 -44.30 12.72
N GLN A 54 -34.90 -43.64 12.79
CA GLN A 54 -35.21 -42.52 13.68
C GLN A 54 -35.37 -43.00 15.12
N THR A 55 -34.90 -42.21 16.06
CA THR A 55 -35.62 -42.10 17.36
C THR A 55 -35.65 -40.64 17.82
N ALA A 56 -36.86 -40.13 17.85
CA ALA A 56 -37.25 -38.90 18.50
C ALA A 56 -37.24 -39.06 20.02
N SER A 57 -36.84 -38.03 20.74
CA SER A 57 -37.30 -37.83 22.13
C SER A 57 -37.50 -36.34 22.39
N ASP A 58 -38.70 -36.06 22.67
CA ASP A 58 -39.43 -34.87 23.09
C ASP A 58 -38.92 -34.35 24.45
N GLY A 59 -38.98 -33.02 24.67
CA GLY A 59 -38.67 -32.43 25.98
C GLY A 59 -38.71 -30.91 26.02
N THR A 60 -39.93 -30.35 25.88
CA THR A 60 -40.49 -29.15 26.54
C THR A 60 -39.66 -27.87 26.70
N ALA A 61 -40.30 -26.82 26.19
CA ALA A 61 -40.07 -25.40 26.35
C ALA A 61 -40.07 -24.91 27.82
N GLU A 62 -39.24 -23.89 28.11
CA GLU A 62 -39.70 -22.76 28.94
C GLU A 62 -39.05 -21.44 28.45
N ASP A 63 -39.94 -20.52 28.32
CA ASP A 63 -39.87 -19.14 27.87
C ASP A 63 -39.11 -18.28 28.88
N SER A 64 -38.18 -17.45 28.41
CA SER A 64 -37.85 -16.20 29.10
C SER A 64 -37.39 -15.13 28.12
N VAL A 65 -38.31 -14.22 27.89
CA VAL A 65 -38.15 -12.93 27.27
C VAL A 65 -37.10 -12.11 28.01
N GLY A 66 -36.02 -11.71 27.33
CA GLY A 66 -35.03 -10.77 27.81
C GLY A 66 -34.62 -9.85 26.66
N ASN A 67 -35.32 -8.74 26.62
CA ASN A 67 -35.04 -7.59 25.77
C ASN A 67 -33.64 -7.04 26.07
N ALA A 68 -32.80 -6.89 25.06
CA ALA A 68 -31.71 -5.95 25.08
C ALA A 68 -31.33 -5.62 23.66
N ASP A 69 -31.94 -4.57 23.13
CA ASP A 69 -31.36 -3.73 22.08
C ASP A 69 -30.02 -3.23 22.57
N SER A 70 -28.98 -3.56 21.85
CA SER A 70 -27.73 -2.82 21.74
C SER A 70 -27.16 -3.16 20.37
N GLU A 71 -27.66 -2.47 19.37
CA GLU A 71 -26.90 -2.26 18.15
C GLU A 71 -25.70 -1.39 18.56
N ASN A 72 -24.65 -2.02 19.05
CA ASN A 72 -23.32 -1.46 19.00
C ASN A 72 -22.87 -1.70 17.56
N GLY A 73 -22.84 -0.63 16.78
CA GLY A 73 -22.10 -0.62 15.54
C GLY A 73 -20.67 -1.05 15.86
N ASP A 74 -20.31 -2.22 15.39
CA ASP A 74 -18.98 -2.76 15.45
C ASP A 74 -18.13 -1.90 14.50
N ASN A 75 -17.54 -0.83 15.07
CA ASN A 75 -16.45 -0.11 14.47
C ASN A 75 -15.21 -0.94 14.78
N SER A 76 -15.08 -2.12 14.14
CA SER A 76 -13.85 -2.86 14.21
C SER A 76 -12.83 -2.10 13.38
N GLU A 77 -12.02 -1.30 14.05
CA GLU A 77 -10.70 -0.94 13.51
C GLU A 77 -10.08 -2.27 13.07
N SER A 78 -9.84 -2.43 11.77
CA SER A 78 -9.23 -3.64 11.27
C SER A 78 -7.83 -3.73 11.86
N ASN A 79 -7.61 -4.69 12.76
CA ASN A 79 -6.31 -4.93 13.37
C ASN A 79 -5.38 -5.48 12.28
N ILE A 80 -4.52 -4.61 11.75
CA ILE A 80 -3.60 -4.89 10.64
C ILE A 80 -2.18 -4.97 11.18
N LEU A 81 -1.49 -6.06 10.85
CA LEU A 81 -0.06 -6.21 11.06
C LEU A 81 0.66 -6.15 9.72
N ILE A 82 1.75 -5.39 9.66
CA ILE A 82 2.64 -5.32 8.50
C ILE A 82 4.01 -5.85 8.95
N ALA A 83 4.19 -7.17 8.84
CA ALA A 83 5.44 -7.85 9.16
C ALA A 83 6.34 -7.86 7.93
N TYR A 84 7.60 -7.44 8.08
CA TYR A 84 8.52 -7.40 6.95
C TYR A 84 9.95 -7.79 7.35
N PHE A 85 10.62 -8.48 6.44
CA PHE A 85 12.05 -8.71 6.48
C PHE A 85 12.75 -7.83 5.44
N THR A 86 13.82 -7.19 5.83
CA THR A 86 14.71 -6.46 4.92
C THR A 86 16.15 -6.66 5.32
N LEU A 87 17.04 -6.75 4.34
CA LEU A 87 18.47 -6.84 4.59
C LEU A 87 18.98 -5.60 5.33
N GLY A 88 18.40 -4.43 5.07
CA GLY A 88 18.74 -3.18 5.74
C GLY A 88 18.63 -3.21 7.26
N ARG A 89 17.74 -4.05 7.83
CA ARG A 89 17.60 -4.27 9.29
C ARG A 89 18.37 -5.49 9.79
N ASN A 90 18.84 -6.33 8.89
CA ASN A 90 19.43 -7.62 9.19
C ASN A 90 20.91 -7.73 8.80
N ALA A 91 21.55 -6.62 8.40
CA ALA A 91 22.97 -6.54 8.08
C ALA A 91 23.56 -5.26 8.66
N ASP A 92 24.82 -5.32 9.07
CA ASP A 92 25.55 -4.19 9.65
C ASP A 92 26.13 -3.31 8.55
N TYR A 93 25.31 -2.55 7.83
CA TYR A 93 25.78 -1.60 6.82
C TYR A 93 26.49 -0.41 7.47
N PRO A 94 27.58 0.10 6.86
CA PRO A 94 28.21 1.33 7.30
C PRO A 94 27.32 2.55 7.04
N ASP A 95 27.42 3.59 7.87
CA ASP A 95 26.65 4.83 7.75
C ASP A 95 26.84 5.58 6.40
N ASP A 96 27.91 5.28 5.67
CA ASP A 96 28.27 5.88 4.39
C ASP A 96 28.08 4.94 3.18
N VAL A 97 27.21 3.92 3.32
CA VAL A 97 26.91 3.01 2.20
C VAL A 97 26.38 3.78 1.01
N ASP A 98 26.88 3.46 -0.19
CA ASP A 98 26.38 4.06 -1.43
C ASP A 98 25.06 3.38 -1.82
N VAL A 99 23.97 4.11 -1.70
CA VAL A 99 22.60 3.63 -2.07
C VAL A 99 22.56 3.14 -3.51
N GLY A 100 23.27 3.80 -4.42
CA GLY A 100 23.33 3.40 -5.83
C GLY A 100 24.03 2.08 -6.09
N ALA A 101 24.82 1.60 -5.12
CA ALA A 101 25.52 0.32 -5.19
C ALA A 101 24.74 -0.83 -4.51
N SER A 102 23.64 -0.54 -3.79
CA SER A 102 22.87 -1.53 -3.04
C SER A 102 21.41 -1.56 -3.48
N ALA A 103 21.02 -2.58 -4.23
CA ALA A 103 19.62 -2.82 -4.62
C ALA A 103 18.67 -3.09 -3.44
N SER A 104 19.20 -3.28 -2.23
CA SER A 104 18.42 -3.56 -1.03
C SER A 104 18.07 -2.32 -0.21
N LEU A 105 18.66 -1.17 -0.52
CA LEU A 105 18.50 0.08 0.21
C LEU A 105 17.96 1.20 -0.68
N VAL A 106 17.17 2.07 -0.10
CA VAL A 106 16.56 3.23 -0.75
C VAL A 106 16.55 4.41 0.23
N MET A 107 16.61 5.63 -0.29
CA MET A 107 16.39 6.83 0.50
C MET A 107 14.89 7.06 0.67
N SER A 108 14.40 7.14 1.90
CA SER A 108 13.01 7.48 2.19
C SER A 108 12.76 8.98 2.00
N ASP A 109 11.49 9.39 2.01
CA ASP A 109 11.09 10.80 1.90
C ASP A 109 11.58 11.64 3.10
N GLU A 110 11.84 11.00 4.24
CA GLU A 110 12.44 11.61 5.42
C GLU A 110 13.97 11.73 5.36
N GLU A 111 14.58 11.50 4.19
CA GLU A 111 16.03 11.45 3.99
C GLU A 111 16.73 10.35 4.85
N GLU A 112 16.01 9.29 5.24
CA GLU A 112 16.52 8.13 5.96
C GLU A 112 16.87 7.02 4.97
N LEU A 113 18.01 6.36 5.18
CA LEU A 113 18.39 5.17 4.40
C LEU A 113 17.68 3.94 4.96
N VAL A 114 16.74 3.38 4.22
CA VAL A 114 15.93 2.22 4.63
C VAL A 114 16.05 1.07 3.64
N GLY A 115 15.67 -0.13 4.05
CA GLY A 115 15.56 -1.25 3.11
C GLY A 115 14.40 -1.08 2.15
N SER A 116 14.55 -1.51 0.90
CA SER A 116 13.49 -1.40 -0.13
C SER A 116 12.18 -2.02 0.33
N THR A 117 12.20 -3.20 0.95
CA THR A 117 10.99 -3.83 1.49
C THR A 117 10.39 -3.04 2.66
N GLU A 118 11.22 -2.43 3.51
CA GLU A 118 10.75 -1.54 4.58
C GLU A 118 10.04 -0.32 4.03
N TYR A 119 10.58 0.28 2.96
CA TYR A 119 9.94 1.42 2.30
C TYR A 119 8.53 1.07 1.82
N ILE A 120 8.37 -0.08 1.14
CA ILE A 120 7.04 -0.55 0.73
C ILE A 120 6.15 -0.86 1.95
N ALA A 121 6.68 -1.41 3.04
CA ALA A 121 5.91 -1.64 4.26
C ALA A 121 5.38 -0.33 4.87
N ARG A 122 6.18 0.74 4.86
CA ARG A 122 5.76 2.08 5.30
C ARG A 122 4.68 2.66 4.38
N LEU A 123 4.81 2.52 3.05
CA LEU A 123 3.76 2.94 2.11
C LEU A 123 2.44 2.17 2.34
N ILE A 124 2.50 0.87 2.66
CA ILE A 124 1.30 0.11 3.02
C ILE A 124 0.71 0.65 4.32
N GLN A 125 1.53 0.89 5.34
CA GLN A 125 1.08 1.47 6.61
C GLN A 125 0.41 2.83 6.41
N ASP A 126 0.98 3.69 5.60
CA ASP A 126 0.41 5.02 5.29
C ASP A 126 -0.97 4.89 4.63
N ASN A 127 -1.19 3.85 3.83
CA ASN A 127 -2.46 3.62 3.14
C ASN A 127 -3.52 2.92 4.00
N VAL A 128 -3.15 2.00 4.89
CA VAL A 128 -4.13 1.14 5.61
C VAL A 128 -4.04 1.26 7.12
N GLY A 129 -3.07 2.00 7.64
CA GLY A 129 -2.74 2.01 9.06
C GLY A 129 -2.14 0.70 9.54
N GLY A 130 -2.28 0.42 10.84
CA GLY A 130 -1.79 -0.81 11.46
C GLY A 130 -0.37 -0.71 12.00
N ASP A 131 0.14 -1.84 12.49
CA ASP A 131 1.41 -1.93 13.19
C ASP A 131 2.52 -2.49 12.31
N LEU A 132 3.66 -1.79 12.22
CA LEU A 132 4.86 -2.30 11.57
C LEU A 132 5.61 -3.25 12.51
N HIS A 133 6.06 -4.39 11.97
CA HIS A 133 6.92 -5.33 12.67
C HIS A 133 8.10 -5.76 11.80
N SER A 134 9.31 -5.35 12.19
CA SER A 134 10.54 -5.81 11.54
C SER A 134 10.88 -7.23 11.97
N ILE A 135 10.98 -8.13 11.02
CA ILE A 135 11.46 -9.51 11.24
C ILE A 135 12.98 -9.47 11.24
N GLU A 136 13.57 -9.64 12.42
CA GLU A 136 15.00 -9.55 12.60
C GLU A 136 15.60 -10.86 13.09
N THR A 137 16.73 -11.25 12.48
CA THR A 137 17.50 -12.44 12.87
C THR A 137 18.47 -12.14 14.01
N VAL A 138 18.75 -13.14 14.85
CA VAL A 138 19.75 -13.01 15.94
C VAL A 138 21.13 -12.79 15.37
N GLU A 139 21.52 -13.60 14.38
CA GLU A 139 22.76 -13.44 13.65
C GLU A 139 22.54 -12.58 12.42
N PRO A 140 23.28 -11.49 12.23
CA PRO A 140 23.12 -10.62 11.06
C PRO A 140 23.58 -11.33 9.79
N TYR A 141 22.95 -10.97 8.66
CA TYR A 141 23.42 -11.37 7.34
C TYR A 141 24.69 -10.61 6.94
N PRO A 142 25.50 -11.17 6.03
CA PRO A 142 26.62 -10.45 5.45
C PRO A 142 26.17 -9.17 4.70
N THR A 143 27.10 -8.24 4.53
CA THR A 143 26.88 -7.03 3.71
C THR A 143 27.38 -7.19 2.28
N ASP A 144 28.21 -8.20 2.00
CA ASP A 144 28.67 -8.54 0.67
C ASP A 144 27.61 -9.36 -0.06
N PHE A 145 27.33 -9.02 -1.30
CA PHE A 145 26.26 -9.66 -2.09
C PHE A 145 26.50 -11.15 -2.32
N ASP A 146 27.73 -11.53 -2.70
CA ASP A 146 28.05 -12.93 -2.99
C ASP A 146 27.95 -13.78 -1.71
N ASP A 147 28.35 -13.24 -0.56
CA ASP A 147 28.24 -13.90 0.74
C ASP A 147 26.77 -14.07 1.16
N VAL A 148 25.90 -13.08 0.91
CA VAL A 148 24.43 -13.20 1.15
C VAL A 148 23.82 -14.30 0.26
N VAL A 149 24.20 -14.34 -1.00
CA VAL A 149 23.72 -15.37 -1.95
C VAL A 149 24.15 -16.76 -1.49
N ASP A 150 25.40 -16.92 -1.07
CA ASP A 150 25.94 -18.21 -0.59
C ASP A 150 25.22 -18.65 0.69
N GLN A 151 25.03 -17.75 1.68
CA GLN A 151 24.30 -18.04 2.91
C GLN A 151 22.84 -18.43 2.62
N ASN A 152 22.13 -17.68 1.77
CA ASN A 152 20.75 -18.00 1.41
C ASN A 152 20.65 -19.39 0.77
N HIS A 153 21.57 -19.74 -0.13
CA HIS A 153 21.61 -21.07 -0.73
C HIS A 153 21.88 -22.17 0.29
N GLU A 154 22.76 -21.93 1.26
CA GLU A 154 23.03 -22.88 2.36
C GLU A 154 21.78 -23.09 3.22
N GLU A 155 21.09 -22.02 3.62
CA GLU A 155 19.86 -22.05 4.41
C GLU A 155 18.75 -22.83 3.66
N MET A 156 18.49 -22.48 2.39
CA MET A 156 17.48 -23.14 1.56
C MET A 156 17.79 -24.64 1.37
N ASN A 157 19.02 -24.98 1.02
CA ASN A 157 19.40 -26.39 0.75
C ASN A 157 19.37 -27.25 2.02
N ALA A 158 19.66 -26.68 3.18
CA ALA A 158 19.64 -27.38 4.45
C ALA A 158 18.25 -27.34 5.13
N GLY A 159 17.32 -26.51 4.65
CA GLY A 159 16.06 -26.23 5.33
C GLY A 159 16.28 -25.57 6.70
N THR A 160 17.34 -24.78 6.83
CA THR A 160 17.69 -24.11 8.08
C THR A 160 16.85 -22.86 8.22
N LEU A 161 16.13 -22.74 9.32
CA LEU A 161 15.40 -21.54 9.70
C LEU A 161 16.26 -20.71 10.63
N PRO A 162 16.68 -19.48 10.27
CA PRO A 162 17.45 -18.62 11.14
C PRO A 162 16.66 -18.25 12.40
N GLU A 163 17.34 -18.18 13.54
CA GLU A 163 16.74 -17.76 14.81
C GLU A 163 16.36 -16.28 14.74
N LEU A 164 15.10 -15.95 15.07
CA LEU A 164 14.64 -14.58 15.12
C LEU A 164 14.89 -13.95 16.49
N LYS A 165 15.12 -12.64 16.52
CA LYS A 165 15.20 -11.88 17.77
C LYS A 165 13.90 -12.02 18.55
N PRO A 166 13.96 -12.12 19.87
CA PRO A 166 12.75 -12.14 20.70
C PRO A 166 11.89 -10.91 20.48
N SER A 167 10.58 -11.12 20.32
CA SER A 167 9.57 -10.07 20.15
C SER A 167 8.42 -10.29 21.11
N GLU A 168 7.78 -9.20 21.56
CA GLU A 168 6.54 -9.23 22.34
C GLU A 168 5.28 -9.20 21.43
N LEU A 169 5.44 -9.47 20.12
CA LEU A 169 4.35 -9.49 19.14
C LEU A 169 3.33 -10.57 19.50
N ASP A 170 2.07 -10.15 19.65
CA ASP A 170 0.92 -11.05 19.78
C ASP A 170 0.07 -10.98 18.50
N VAL A 171 0.30 -11.91 17.58
CA VAL A 171 -0.43 -11.96 16.31
C VAL A 171 -1.92 -12.28 16.47
N SER A 172 -2.37 -12.75 17.64
CA SER A 172 -3.78 -13.08 17.86
C SER A 172 -4.70 -11.86 17.80
N SER A 173 -4.16 -10.67 18.02
CA SER A 173 -4.90 -9.40 17.98
C SER A 173 -5.14 -8.85 16.55
N TYR A 174 -4.58 -9.47 15.52
CA TYR A 174 -4.70 -9.01 14.14
C TYR A 174 -5.58 -9.93 13.31
N ASP A 175 -6.32 -9.35 12.38
CA ASP A 175 -7.16 -10.07 11.41
C ASP A 175 -6.50 -10.14 10.03
N ILE A 176 -5.73 -9.11 9.69
CA ILE A 176 -4.99 -9.00 8.43
C ILE A 176 -3.49 -8.94 8.74
N VAL A 177 -2.71 -9.75 8.02
CA VAL A 177 -1.25 -9.79 8.17
C VAL A 177 -0.60 -9.64 6.80
N PHE A 178 0.03 -8.50 6.57
CA PHE A 178 0.93 -8.34 5.44
C PHE A 178 2.29 -8.99 5.75
N ILE A 179 2.89 -9.65 4.75
CA ILE A 179 4.21 -10.28 4.88
C ILE A 179 5.11 -9.80 3.76
N GLY A 180 6.10 -8.98 4.12
CA GLY A 180 7.02 -8.34 3.19
C GLY A 180 8.42 -8.93 3.19
N TYR A 181 9.04 -9.05 1.99
CA TYR A 181 10.40 -9.60 1.86
C TYR A 181 11.05 -9.25 0.52
N PRO A 182 12.40 -9.21 0.45
CA PRO A 182 13.10 -9.25 -0.82
C PRO A 182 13.08 -10.68 -1.38
N VAL A 183 12.93 -10.82 -2.69
CA VAL A 183 12.99 -12.15 -3.35
C VAL A 183 14.45 -12.57 -3.49
N TRP A 184 14.81 -13.68 -2.84
CA TRP A 184 16.12 -14.31 -2.93
C TRP A 184 16.02 -15.67 -3.60
N ALA A 185 16.83 -15.89 -4.65
CA ALA A 185 16.82 -17.15 -5.41
C ALA A 185 15.39 -17.60 -5.82
N THR A 186 14.56 -16.67 -6.28
CA THR A 186 13.16 -16.86 -6.71
C THR A 186 12.18 -17.26 -5.62
N ASN A 187 12.53 -17.08 -4.33
CA ASN A 187 11.69 -17.39 -3.20
C ASN A 187 11.81 -16.33 -2.08
N ALA A 188 11.04 -16.47 -1.00
CA ALA A 188 11.22 -15.70 0.21
C ALA A 188 12.46 -16.18 0.99
N PRO A 189 13.18 -15.29 1.70
CA PRO A 189 14.27 -15.68 2.60
C PRO A 189 13.80 -16.62 3.72
N GLN A 190 14.69 -17.49 4.23
CA GLN A 190 14.33 -18.44 5.28
C GLN A 190 13.87 -17.76 6.57
N ALA A 191 14.23 -16.51 6.82
CA ALA A 191 13.72 -15.71 7.94
C ALA A 191 12.19 -15.53 7.91
N ILE A 192 11.57 -15.47 6.72
CA ILE A 192 10.11 -15.46 6.58
C ILE A 192 9.51 -16.78 7.06
N PHE A 193 10.09 -17.90 6.67
CA PHE A 193 9.62 -19.21 7.13
C PHE A 193 9.88 -19.42 8.63
N SER A 194 10.93 -18.79 9.21
CA SER A 194 11.10 -18.71 10.65
C SER A 194 9.94 -18.00 11.32
N PHE A 195 9.51 -16.87 10.79
CA PHE A 195 8.34 -16.10 11.28
C PHE A 195 7.07 -16.95 11.19
N LEU A 196 6.78 -17.53 10.03
CA LEU A 196 5.60 -18.37 9.83
C LEU A 196 5.56 -19.59 10.77
N SER A 197 6.72 -20.13 11.15
CA SER A 197 6.82 -21.26 12.09
C SER A 197 6.58 -20.87 13.55
N GLN A 198 6.73 -19.59 13.90
CA GLN A 198 6.61 -19.10 15.29
C GLN A 198 5.21 -18.58 15.60
N TYR A 199 4.47 -18.10 14.58
CA TYR A 199 3.19 -17.44 14.77
C TYR A 199 2.06 -18.19 14.06
N ASP A 200 0.96 -18.39 14.78
CA ASP A 200 -0.26 -19.00 14.22
C ASP A 200 -1.08 -17.97 13.44
N LEU A 201 -1.11 -18.12 12.13
CA LEU A 201 -1.88 -17.27 11.21
C LEU A 201 -3.22 -17.89 10.78
N SER A 202 -3.66 -18.98 11.42
CA SER A 202 -4.94 -19.63 11.12
C SER A 202 -6.12 -18.67 11.25
N GLY A 203 -6.99 -18.67 10.26
CA GLY A 203 -8.19 -17.82 10.23
C GLY A 203 -7.95 -16.36 9.86
N LYS A 204 -6.71 -15.98 9.58
CA LYS A 204 -6.36 -14.61 9.20
C LYS A 204 -6.32 -14.44 7.67
N THR A 205 -6.42 -13.20 7.24
CA THR A 205 -6.11 -12.81 5.86
C THR A 205 -4.62 -12.49 5.76
N VAL A 206 -3.89 -13.24 4.95
CA VAL A 206 -2.45 -13.03 4.73
C VAL A 206 -2.22 -12.44 3.35
N ILE A 207 -1.42 -11.40 3.27
CA ILE A 207 -1.20 -10.62 2.06
C ILE A 207 0.31 -10.47 1.85
N PRO A 208 0.92 -11.25 0.94
CA PRO A 208 2.35 -11.14 0.69
C PRO A 208 2.67 -9.92 -0.18
N PHE A 209 3.82 -9.29 0.07
CA PHE A 209 4.40 -8.32 -0.84
C PHE A 209 5.92 -8.51 -0.91
N CYS A 210 6.52 -8.20 -2.05
CA CYS A 210 7.95 -8.42 -2.20
C CYS A 210 8.61 -7.38 -3.10
N THR A 211 9.90 -7.18 -2.86
CA THR A 211 10.80 -6.45 -3.74
C THR A 211 11.71 -7.43 -4.48
N HIS A 212 12.06 -7.16 -5.74
CA HIS A 212 12.83 -8.08 -6.56
C HIS A 212 13.74 -7.35 -7.54
N ASP A 213 14.70 -8.08 -8.12
CA ASP A 213 15.63 -7.59 -9.14
C ASP A 213 15.25 -8.15 -10.53
N GLY A 214 14.05 -7.72 -11.03
CA GLY A 214 13.58 -8.01 -12.38
C GLY A 214 12.97 -9.40 -12.61
N TYR A 215 12.92 -10.29 -11.60
CA TYR A 215 12.42 -11.67 -11.76
C TYR A 215 11.02 -11.93 -11.18
N GLY A 216 10.39 -10.91 -10.58
CA GLY A 216 9.09 -11.04 -9.92
C GLY A 216 9.15 -11.85 -8.63
N ALA A 217 7.98 -12.24 -8.13
CA ALA A 217 7.83 -12.97 -6.88
C ALA A 217 8.35 -14.42 -6.91
N GLY A 218 8.56 -14.99 -8.09
CA GLY A 218 8.95 -16.39 -8.23
C GLY A 218 7.90 -17.35 -7.67
N SER A 219 8.32 -18.33 -6.84
CA SER A 219 7.42 -19.27 -6.16
C SER A 219 6.95 -18.79 -4.78
N SER A 220 7.45 -17.65 -4.31
CA SER A 220 7.36 -17.25 -2.90
C SER A 220 5.94 -17.17 -2.34
N TYR A 221 4.96 -16.68 -3.13
CA TYR A 221 3.57 -16.59 -2.66
C TYR A 221 2.96 -17.97 -2.39
N GLY A 222 3.24 -18.92 -3.30
CA GLY A 222 2.78 -20.30 -3.12
C GLY A 222 3.46 -20.98 -1.93
N ASP A 223 4.77 -20.79 -1.78
CA ASP A 223 5.54 -21.40 -0.70
C ASP A 223 5.17 -20.82 0.66
N ILE A 224 4.82 -19.52 0.74
CA ILE A 224 4.26 -18.89 1.95
C ILE A 224 2.89 -19.49 2.27
N ALA A 225 2.00 -19.60 1.27
CA ALA A 225 0.68 -20.19 1.48
C ALA A 225 0.76 -21.65 1.95
N ASP A 226 1.70 -22.43 1.41
CA ASP A 226 1.93 -23.81 1.80
C ASP A 226 2.58 -23.95 3.21
N ALA A 227 3.32 -22.92 3.67
CA ALA A 227 3.98 -22.91 4.95
C ALA A 227 3.10 -22.47 6.13
N ILE A 228 1.93 -21.88 5.86
CA ILE A 228 0.99 -21.48 6.90
C ILE A 228 0.21 -22.71 7.39
N ASP A 229 0.38 -23.05 8.65
CA ASP A 229 -0.40 -24.10 9.29
C ASP A 229 -1.85 -23.63 9.50
N GLY A 230 -2.81 -24.44 9.05
CA GLY A 230 -4.23 -24.15 9.20
C GLY A 230 -4.90 -23.48 8.00
N GLU A 231 -6.10 -22.95 8.20
CA GLU A 231 -6.87 -22.28 7.16
C GLU A 231 -6.66 -20.75 7.26
N ALA A 232 -5.80 -20.20 6.41
CA ALA A 232 -5.68 -18.76 6.20
C ALA A 232 -6.14 -18.38 4.79
N ALA A 233 -6.69 -17.19 4.63
CA ALA A 233 -6.99 -16.63 3.31
C ALA A 233 -5.75 -15.90 2.80
N VAL A 234 -5.03 -16.46 1.82
CA VAL A 234 -3.90 -15.77 1.19
C VAL A 234 -4.39 -15.06 -0.05
N LEU A 235 -4.23 -13.72 -0.08
CA LEU A 235 -4.64 -12.87 -1.19
C LEU A 235 -3.53 -12.72 -2.23
N ASP A 236 -3.87 -12.10 -3.37
CA ASP A 236 -2.92 -11.79 -4.43
C ASP A 236 -1.88 -10.78 -3.92
N GLY A 237 -0.61 -11.14 -4.05
CA GLY A 237 0.51 -10.34 -3.56
C GLY A 237 0.95 -9.24 -4.51
N LEU A 238 1.74 -8.29 -3.98
CA LEU A 238 2.40 -7.23 -4.74
C LEU A 238 3.87 -7.55 -4.93
N ALA A 239 4.37 -7.45 -6.17
CA ALA A 239 5.80 -7.58 -6.49
C ALA A 239 6.29 -6.30 -7.16
N ILE A 240 7.28 -5.63 -6.56
CA ILE A 240 7.85 -4.38 -7.06
C ILE A 240 9.32 -4.58 -7.39
N GLU A 241 9.73 -4.17 -8.60
CA GLU A 241 11.14 -4.16 -8.97
C GLU A 241 11.90 -3.11 -8.16
N ALA A 242 13.11 -3.44 -7.70
CA ALA A 242 13.89 -2.57 -6.81
C ALA A 242 14.13 -1.17 -7.38
N THR A 243 14.21 -1.03 -8.70
CA THR A 243 14.35 0.25 -9.39
C THR A 243 13.10 1.12 -9.32
N ASP A 244 11.92 0.52 -9.13
CA ASP A 244 10.63 1.21 -9.11
C ASP A 244 10.17 1.52 -7.67
N VAL A 245 10.88 1.02 -6.66
CA VAL A 245 10.54 1.23 -5.24
C VAL A 245 10.40 2.70 -4.86
N PRO A 246 11.28 3.63 -5.28
CA PRO A 246 11.15 5.04 -4.92
C PRO A 246 9.89 5.73 -5.47
N GLU A 247 9.28 5.17 -6.52
CA GLU A 247 8.09 5.71 -7.18
C GLU A 247 6.85 4.80 -6.96
N ALA A 248 6.88 3.93 -5.94
CA ALA A 248 5.89 2.87 -5.77
C ALA A 248 4.57 3.31 -5.11
N ALA A 249 4.44 4.54 -4.62
CA ALA A 249 3.30 4.99 -3.83
C ALA A 249 1.95 4.74 -4.53
N ASP A 250 1.81 5.18 -5.78
CA ASP A 250 0.59 4.97 -6.56
C ASP A 250 0.30 3.48 -6.81
N THR A 251 1.35 2.70 -7.12
CA THR A 251 1.23 1.25 -7.37
C THR A 251 0.74 0.50 -6.12
N VAL A 252 1.24 0.88 -4.94
CA VAL A 252 0.80 0.32 -3.65
C VAL A 252 -0.66 0.64 -3.40
N SER A 253 -1.05 1.91 -3.57
CA SER A 253 -2.43 2.36 -3.37
C SER A 253 -3.42 1.67 -4.31
N GLU A 254 -3.10 1.59 -5.61
CA GLU A 254 -3.93 0.89 -6.60
C GLU A 254 -4.07 -0.60 -6.29
N TRP A 255 -2.97 -1.26 -5.89
CA TRP A 255 -2.99 -2.67 -5.52
C TRP A 255 -3.88 -2.94 -4.30
N LEU A 256 -3.73 -2.17 -3.21
CA LEU A 256 -4.54 -2.31 -2.00
C LEU A 256 -6.04 -2.18 -2.33
N GLY A 257 -6.42 -1.20 -3.15
CA GLY A 257 -7.78 -1.06 -3.64
C GLY A 257 -8.26 -2.27 -4.46
N SER A 258 -7.38 -2.90 -5.24
CA SER A 258 -7.72 -4.05 -6.09
C SER A 258 -7.99 -5.33 -5.30
N ILE A 259 -7.33 -5.52 -4.16
CA ILE A 259 -7.50 -6.69 -3.28
C ILE A 259 -8.59 -6.49 -2.22
N GLY A 260 -9.28 -5.34 -2.23
CA GLY A 260 -10.40 -5.03 -1.36
C GLY A 260 -9.99 -4.78 0.11
N VAL A 261 -8.74 -4.44 0.36
CA VAL A 261 -8.31 -3.85 1.63
C VAL A 261 -8.72 -2.38 1.58
N GLU A 262 -9.44 -1.93 2.60
CA GLU A 262 -9.83 -0.53 2.68
C GLU A 262 -8.55 0.31 2.79
N VAL A 263 -8.24 1.00 1.69
CA VAL A 263 -7.17 1.99 1.67
C VAL A 263 -7.67 3.17 2.49
N GLN A 264 -6.98 3.47 3.56
CA GLN A 264 -7.10 4.78 4.15
C GLN A 264 -6.52 5.74 3.10
N THR A 265 -7.37 6.29 2.24
CA THR A 265 -6.95 7.44 1.45
C THR A 265 -6.37 8.44 2.45
N GLU A 266 -5.14 8.88 2.22
CA GLU A 266 -4.51 9.88 3.08
C GLU A 266 -5.52 10.99 3.37
N GLY A 267 -5.98 11.06 4.64
CA GLY A 267 -7.11 11.88 5.04
C GLY A 267 -8.10 11.21 5.99
N THR A 268 -8.00 9.86 6.23
CA THR A 268 -8.78 9.22 7.30
C THR A 268 -7.91 8.29 8.14
N ALA A 269 -7.04 8.85 9.01
CA ALA A 269 -7.05 8.38 10.38
C ALA A 269 -8.54 8.25 10.77
N SER A 270 -8.97 7.27 11.55
CA SER A 270 -10.28 7.25 12.23
C SER A 270 -10.38 8.49 13.10
N THR A 271 -10.59 9.59 12.44
CA THR A 271 -10.78 10.90 12.95
C THR A 271 -12.27 11.10 12.83
N SER A 272 -12.84 11.50 13.90
CA SER A 272 -14.20 12.02 13.90
C SER A 272 -14.25 13.18 12.90
N GLU A 273 -14.41 12.85 11.60
CA GLU A 273 -14.60 13.87 10.57
C GLU A 273 -15.68 14.83 11.02
N THR A 274 -15.34 16.09 11.06
CA THR A 274 -16.29 17.11 11.47
C THR A 274 -17.14 17.48 10.27
N ALA A 275 -18.41 17.07 10.28
CA ALA A 275 -19.36 17.45 9.24
C ALA A 275 -19.48 18.98 9.13
N ILE A 276 -19.38 19.47 7.90
CA ILE A 276 -19.52 20.90 7.58
C ILE A 276 -20.56 21.15 6.52
N THR A 277 -21.06 22.38 6.47
CA THR A 277 -21.84 22.89 5.37
C THR A 277 -21.08 24.01 4.66
N ILE A 278 -21.15 24.01 3.33
CA ILE A 278 -20.51 25.01 2.48
C ILE A 278 -21.63 25.71 1.72
N THR A 279 -21.84 26.99 2.02
CA THR A 279 -22.92 27.78 1.44
C THR A 279 -22.37 28.74 0.39
N ILE A 280 -22.92 28.69 -0.83
CA ILE A 280 -22.55 29.54 -1.97
C ILE A 280 -23.85 30.12 -2.53
N GLY A 281 -24.14 31.40 -2.22
CA GLY A 281 -25.44 31.99 -2.58
C GLY A 281 -26.60 31.22 -1.94
N ASP A 282 -27.50 30.67 -2.78
CA ASP A 282 -28.65 29.86 -2.35
C ASP A 282 -28.32 28.33 -2.30
N THR A 283 -27.11 27.94 -2.71
CA THR A 283 -26.68 26.56 -2.75
C THR A 283 -25.98 26.16 -1.44
N VAL A 284 -26.39 25.02 -0.87
CA VAL A 284 -25.75 24.43 0.32
C VAL A 284 -25.20 23.07 -0.08
N LEU A 285 -23.89 22.89 0.12
CA LEU A 285 -23.17 21.66 -0.07
C LEU A 285 -22.80 21.06 1.28
N GLU A 286 -22.68 19.74 1.31
CA GLU A 286 -22.15 18.99 2.44
C GLU A 286 -20.67 18.72 2.21
N GLY A 287 -19.93 18.67 3.29
CA GLY A 287 -18.52 18.34 3.30
C GLY A 287 -18.07 17.89 4.68
N VAL A 288 -16.81 17.52 4.76
CA VAL A 288 -16.15 17.13 6.01
C VAL A 288 -14.84 17.90 6.16
N LEU A 289 -14.47 18.19 7.41
CA LEU A 289 -13.10 18.55 7.77
C LEU A 289 -12.39 17.33 8.32
N TYR A 290 -11.15 17.17 7.97
CA TYR A 290 -10.28 16.15 8.52
C TYR A 290 -9.91 16.50 9.97
N ASP A 291 -9.69 15.50 10.82
CA ASP A 291 -9.24 15.71 12.20
C ASP A 291 -7.71 15.93 12.25
N THR A 292 -7.23 16.88 11.51
CA THR A 292 -5.85 17.33 11.55
C THR A 292 -5.73 18.56 12.45
N ALA A 293 -4.54 18.78 13.01
CA ALA A 293 -4.31 19.97 13.85
C ALA A 293 -4.62 21.25 13.08
N LEU A 294 -4.26 21.34 11.78
CA LEU A 294 -4.56 22.48 10.93
C LEU A 294 -6.05 22.65 10.67
N ALA A 295 -6.78 21.58 10.32
CA ALA A 295 -8.21 21.65 10.04
C ALA A 295 -9.00 22.03 11.31
N ASN A 296 -8.62 21.48 12.46
CA ASN A 296 -9.19 21.82 13.76
C ASN A 296 -8.97 23.31 14.09
N GLU A 297 -7.75 23.83 13.89
CA GLU A 297 -7.45 25.25 14.09
C GLU A 297 -8.27 26.15 13.15
N ILE A 298 -8.37 25.79 11.86
CA ILE A 298 -9.18 26.55 10.88
C ILE A 298 -10.66 26.52 11.25
N SER A 299 -11.16 25.41 11.80
CA SER A 299 -12.56 25.26 12.21
C SER A 299 -12.97 26.23 13.33
N GLU A 300 -12.02 26.71 14.14
CA GLU A 300 -12.29 27.72 15.19
C GLU A 300 -12.76 29.07 14.62
N TYR A 301 -12.47 29.32 13.34
CA TYR A 301 -12.92 30.53 12.64
C TYR A 301 -14.32 30.37 12.01
N PHE A 302 -14.95 29.20 12.11
CA PHE A 302 -16.27 28.97 11.53
C PHE A 302 -17.39 29.61 12.36
N PRO A 303 -18.45 30.23 11.75
CA PRO A 303 -18.65 30.33 10.30
C PRO A 303 -17.67 31.29 9.63
N LEU A 304 -16.96 30.81 8.63
CA LEU A 304 -15.96 31.56 7.87
C LEU A 304 -16.48 31.84 6.45
N THR A 305 -16.56 33.10 6.07
CA THR A 305 -16.89 33.48 4.69
C THR A 305 -15.64 33.95 3.96
N VAL A 306 -15.34 33.31 2.83
CA VAL A 306 -14.20 33.62 1.98
C VAL A 306 -14.69 34.07 0.60
N SER A 307 -14.21 35.23 0.14
CA SER A 307 -14.47 35.69 -1.23
C SER A 307 -13.57 34.95 -2.19
N MET A 308 -14.10 33.94 -2.86
CA MET A 308 -13.35 33.05 -3.74
C MET A 308 -13.52 33.41 -5.21
N VAL A 309 -12.49 33.16 -6.01
CA VAL A 309 -12.49 33.33 -7.46
C VAL A 309 -12.17 32.02 -8.14
N SER A 310 -12.87 31.78 -9.29
CA SER A 310 -12.61 30.61 -10.13
C SER A 310 -11.26 30.75 -10.82
N TYR A 311 -10.47 29.67 -10.85
CA TYR A 311 -9.19 29.61 -11.54
C TYR A 311 -9.03 28.31 -12.32
N GLY A 312 -8.55 28.43 -13.55
CA GLY A 312 -8.16 27.31 -14.40
C GLY A 312 -9.28 26.32 -14.76
N GLY A 313 -10.54 26.58 -14.38
CA GLY A 313 -11.63 25.62 -14.53
C GLY A 313 -11.53 24.42 -13.59
N ARG A 314 -10.67 24.50 -12.56
CA ARG A 314 -10.39 23.41 -11.63
C ARG A 314 -10.65 23.75 -10.17
N GLU A 315 -10.57 25.04 -9.78
CA GLU A 315 -10.64 25.44 -8.39
C GLU A 315 -11.35 26.78 -8.19
N TYR A 316 -11.91 26.98 -6.99
CA TYR A 316 -12.22 28.27 -6.41
C TYR A 316 -11.30 28.53 -5.26
N TYR A 317 -10.57 29.65 -5.24
CA TYR A 317 -9.68 30.00 -4.14
C TYR A 317 -9.89 31.43 -3.64
N GLY A 318 -9.60 31.68 -2.38
CA GLY A 318 -9.72 32.99 -1.76
C GLY A 318 -8.82 33.16 -0.55
N GLY A 319 -8.28 34.38 -0.39
CA GLY A 319 -7.42 34.72 0.74
C GLY A 319 -8.18 34.73 2.07
N VAL A 320 -7.50 34.33 3.14
CA VAL A 320 -8.00 34.39 4.51
C VAL A 320 -7.15 35.37 5.35
N ASP A 321 -7.75 35.93 6.40
CA ASP A 321 -7.12 36.98 7.23
C ASP A 321 -6.53 36.39 8.54
N PHE A 322 -6.27 35.08 8.58
CA PHE A 322 -5.65 34.39 9.71
C PHE A 322 -4.42 33.58 9.24
N TYR A 323 -3.59 33.22 10.21
CA TYR A 323 -2.31 32.52 9.99
C TYR A 323 -2.26 31.34 10.96
N PRO A 324 -2.63 30.14 10.51
CA PRO A 324 -2.54 28.95 11.34
C PRO A 324 -1.11 28.68 11.82
N GLU A 325 -0.98 28.10 13.00
CA GLU A 325 0.32 27.73 13.57
C GLU A 325 0.67 26.24 13.31
N ASN A 326 -0.36 25.40 13.08
CA ASN A 326 -0.19 23.95 12.90
C ASN A 326 -0.08 23.59 11.41
N ILE A 327 1.00 24.04 10.78
CA ILE A 327 1.28 23.78 9.36
C ILE A 327 2.14 22.52 9.27
N GLU A 328 1.54 21.40 8.89
CA GLU A 328 2.22 20.14 8.66
C GLU A 328 1.70 19.50 7.39
N GLY A 329 2.59 18.87 6.62
CA GLY A 329 2.29 18.24 5.36
C GLY A 329 1.93 19.23 4.26
N GLY A 330 2.32 18.96 3.05
CA GLY A 330 1.95 19.74 1.87
C GLY A 330 2.13 18.87 0.65
N GLN A 331 1.26 19.05 -0.34
CA GLN A 331 1.31 18.31 -1.59
C GLN A 331 1.12 19.23 -2.77
N VAL A 332 1.65 18.84 -3.92
CA VAL A 332 1.49 19.58 -5.19
C VAL A 332 0.43 18.96 -6.10
N THR A 333 -0.30 17.97 -5.59
CA THR A 333 -1.42 17.30 -6.26
C THR A 333 -2.73 17.62 -5.56
N PHE A 334 -3.87 17.31 -6.18
CA PHE A 334 -5.19 17.46 -5.60
C PHE A 334 -6.17 16.44 -6.17
N GLU A 335 -7.23 16.16 -5.43
CA GLU A 335 -8.37 15.39 -5.87
C GLU A 335 -9.63 16.28 -6.03
N ASN A 336 -10.61 15.76 -6.77
CA ASN A 336 -11.91 16.44 -6.88
C ASN A 336 -12.61 16.41 -5.52
N GLY A 337 -13.01 17.60 -5.06
CA GLY A 337 -13.66 17.80 -3.78
C GLY A 337 -12.74 18.34 -2.70
N ASP A 338 -11.43 18.30 -2.86
CA ASP A 338 -10.48 18.74 -1.84
C ASP A 338 -10.74 20.19 -1.43
N ILE A 339 -10.75 20.39 -0.11
CA ILE A 339 -10.70 21.70 0.55
C ILE A 339 -9.29 21.81 1.11
N THR A 340 -8.55 22.83 0.68
CA THR A 340 -7.13 22.96 1.02
C THR A 340 -6.81 24.32 1.63
N TYR A 341 -5.71 24.38 2.36
CA TYR A 341 -5.04 25.61 2.78
C TYR A 341 -3.67 25.70 2.10
N CYS A 342 -3.30 26.89 1.62
CA CYS A 342 -1.99 27.19 1.05
C CYS A 342 -1.27 28.19 1.95
N GLU A 343 -0.20 27.76 2.60
CA GLU A 343 0.61 28.63 3.48
C GLU A 343 1.27 29.76 2.69
N ALA A 344 1.85 29.45 1.54
CA ALA A 344 2.60 30.42 0.74
C ALA A 344 1.75 31.63 0.29
N HIS A 345 0.44 31.45 0.15
CA HIS A 345 -0.47 32.51 -0.32
C HIS A 345 -1.55 32.90 0.70
N HIS A 346 -1.58 32.26 1.87
CA HIS A 346 -2.60 32.47 2.90
C HIS A 346 -4.02 32.43 2.33
N ASN A 347 -4.33 31.34 1.61
CA ASN A 347 -5.62 31.16 1.00
C ASN A 347 -6.18 29.74 1.24
N MET A 348 -7.51 29.65 1.12
CA MET A 348 -8.20 28.36 1.03
C MET A 348 -8.67 28.14 -0.40
N ALA A 349 -8.74 26.88 -0.82
CA ALA A 349 -9.26 26.50 -2.13
C ALA A 349 -10.23 25.31 -2.02
N ILE A 350 -11.14 25.20 -3.01
CA ILE A 350 -11.97 24.04 -3.27
C ILE A 350 -11.65 23.58 -4.69
N PHE A 351 -11.11 22.39 -4.83
CA PHE A 351 -10.85 21.76 -6.12
C PHE A 351 -12.08 20.97 -6.58
N TYR A 352 -12.60 21.24 -7.78
CA TYR A 352 -13.85 20.62 -8.25
C TYR A 352 -13.70 19.85 -9.56
N ALA A 353 -12.58 19.97 -10.26
CA ALA A 353 -12.34 19.25 -11.50
C ALA A 353 -10.85 19.00 -11.73
N GLN A 354 -10.50 17.77 -12.09
CA GLN A 354 -9.19 17.41 -12.61
C GLN A 354 -8.99 18.07 -13.99
N THR A 355 -7.76 18.49 -14.26
CA THR A 355 -7.32 19.04 -15.55
C THR A 355 -6.24 18.15 -16.17
N ASP A 356 -5.86 18.44 -17.41
CA ASP A 356 -4.77 17.72 -18.11
C ASP A 356 -3.39 17.90 -17.42
N ASP A 357 -3.26 18.87 -16.52
CA ASP A 357 -2.07 19.10 -15.68
C ASP A 357 -2.53 19.23 -14.22
N PRO A 358 -2.54 18.12 -13.48
CA PRO A 358 -2.98 18.09 -12.09
C PRO A 358 -1.94 18.64 -11.11
N ILE A 359 -0.68 18.89 -11.55
CA ILE A 359 0.40 19.35 -10.67
C ILE A 359 0.24 20.85 -10.39
N LEU A 360 0.28 21.20 -9.12
CA LEU A 360 0.24 22.58 -8.64
C LEU A 360 1.64 23.19 -8.65
N SER A 361 1.69 24.50 -8.83
CA SER A 361 2.96 25.27 -8.75
C SER A 361 3.37 25.65 -7.33
N VAL A 362 2.51 25.36 -6.36
CA VAL A 362 2.67 25.63 -4.92
C VAL A 362 2.06 24.48 -4.13
N GLU A 363 2.62 24.22 -2.98
CA GLU A 363 2.08 23.21 -2.06
C GLU A 363 0.77 23.67 -1.45
N VAL A 364 -0.16 22.75 -1.31
CA VAL A 364 -1.44 22.91 -0.61
C VAL A 364 -1.58 21.80 0.43
N ILE A 365 -2.24 22.11 1.53
CA ILE A 365 -2.46 21.17 2.62
C ILE A 365 -3.95 20.82 2.63
N PRO A 366 -4.35 19.57 2.38
CA PRO A 366 -5.73 19.14 2.47
C PRO A 366 -6.25 19.27 3.91
N ILE A 367 -7.39 19.96 4.08
CA ILE A 367 -8.02 20.17 5.39
C ILE A 367 -9.43 19.58 5.46
N GLY A 368 -9.95 19.08 4.32
CA GLY A 368 -11.29 18.51 4.25
C GLY A 368 -11.70 18.23 2.82
N LYS A 369 -12.93 17.75 2.65
CA LYS A 369 -13.48 17.36 1.35
C LYS A 369 -14.95 17.75 1.21
N VAL A 370 -15.35 18.21 0.02
CA VAL A 370 -16.75 18.36 -0.36
C VAL A 370 -17.30 16.99 -0.70
N THR A 371 -18.38 16.57 -0.02
CA THR A 371 -19.05 15.26 -0.24
C THR A 371 -20.27 15.34 -1.15
N SER A 372 -20.76 16.55 -1.42
CA SER A 372 -21.86 16.81 -2.35
C SER A 372 -21.39 16.78 -3.81
N ASP A 373 -22.38 16.74 -4.75
CA ASP A 373 -22.11 16.80 -6.19
C ASP A 373 -21.38 18.11 -6.58
N LEU A 374 -20.20 17.95 -7.17
CA LEU A 374 -19.32 19.04 -7.58
C LEU A 374 -19.75 19.72 -8.89
N THR A 375 -20.73 19.19 -9.62
CA THR A 375 -21.19 19.77 -10.90
C THR A 375 -21.73 21.18 -10.75
N VAL A 376 -22.17 21.56 -9.54
CA VAL A 376 -22.63 22.91 -9.20
C VAL A 376 -21.56 23.97 -9.49
N PHE A 377 -20.27 23.66 -9.26
CA PHE A 377 -19.17 24.61 -9.46
C PHE A 377 -19.02 25.06 -10.91
N SER A 378 -19.46 24.25 -11.88
CA SER A 378 -19.43 24.62 -13.32
C SER A 378 -20.46 25.69 -13.68
N SER A 379 -21.47 25.95 -12.83
CA SER A 379 -22.57 26.89 -13.06
C SER A 379 -22.44 28.18 -12.22
N LEU A 380 -21.46 28.28 -11.35
CA LEU A 380 -21.24 29.46 -10.51
C LEU A 380 -20.56 30.59 -11.27
N ASP A 381 -20.73 31.81 -10.76
CA ASP A 381 -20.04 32.98 -11.28
C ASP A 381 -18.54 32.93 -11.03
N SER A 382 -17.74 33.71 -11.73
CA SER A 382 -16.28 33.75 -11.59
C SER A 382 -15.79 34.22 -10.21
N ARG A 383 -16.69 34.76 -9.39
CA ARG A 383 -16.43 35.18 -7.99
C ARG A 383 -17.66 34.90 -7.16
N GLU A 384 -17.44 34.24 -6.02
CA GLU A 384 -18.48 33.83 -5.09
C GLU A 384 -18.06 34.11 -3.63
N GLU A 385 -19.04 34.37 -2.76
CA GLU A 385 -18.86 34.35 -1.32
C GLU A 385 -19.18 32.93 -0.83
N VAL A 386 -18.15 32.22 -0.36
CA VAL A 386 -18.23 30.85 0.12
C VAL A 386 -18.17 30.84 1.64
N THR A 387 -19.22 30.34 2.28
CA THR A 387 -19.28 30.26 3.75
C THR A 387 -19.16 28.82 4.23
N PHE A 388 -18.13 28.55 4.99
CA PHE A 388 -17.92 27.28 5.69
C PHE A 388 -18.50 27.34 7.09
N SER A 389 -19.25 26.33 7.51
CA SER A 389 -19.88 26.27 8.84
C SER A 389 -19.88 24.83 9.35
N LEU A 390 -19.78 24.65 10.65
CA LEU A 390 -19.99 23.34 11.27
C LEU A 390 -21.45 22.90 11.02
N ALA A 391 -21.65 21.63 10.62
CA ALA A 391 -22.97 21.09 10.46
C ALA A 391 -23.68 21.04 11.83
N GLN A 392 -24.96 21.47 11.86
CA GLN A 392 -25.74 21.37 13.08
C GLN A 392 -26.14 19.91 13.29
N SER A 393 -25.76 19.33 14.41
CA SER A 393 -26.27 18.02 14.83
C SER A 393 -27.81 18.07 14.84
N ALA A 394 -28.44 17.20 14.10
CA ALA A 394 -29.90 17.05 14.13
C ALA A 394 -30.29 16.67 15.58
N GLN A 395 -31.08 17.53 16.26
CA GLN A 395 -31.64 17.28 17.59
C GLN A 395 -32.80 16.29 17.50
#